data_d833f7b8a48d78b7f57abd45352c48c5
#
_entry.id   d833f7b8a48d78b7f57abd45352c48c5
#
_cell.length_a   1.000
_cell.length_b   1.000
_cell.length_c   1.000
_cell.angle_alpha   90.00
_cell.angle_beta   90.00
_cell.angle_gamma   90.00
#
_symmetry.space_group_name_H-M   'P 1'
#
loop_
_entity.id
_entity.type
_entity.pdbx_description
1 polymer ?
#
loop_
_entity_poly.entity_id
_entity_poly.type
_entity_poly.pdbx_seq_one_letter_code
_entity_poly.pdbx_strand_id
1 'polypeptide(L)'
;MDYNSMDYPAQRDFVKELAVACRKAGLGLFIYYSVGIDWHHPYFLPNTMYDPARPHYKEVPESYRFRNVEDFKHYLNYAKTQIMELCTQYGPIAGIWFDTVGGVYQYSELFNIQEIYDMIH
;
A
#
# COMPACT_ATOMS: atom_id res chain seq x y z
N MET A 1 2.10 -11.75 -3.34
CA MET A 1 0.83 -11.12 -2.87
C MET A 1 -0.34 -11.91 -3.42
N ASP A 2 -1.33 -12.23 -2.57
CA ASP A 2 -2.44 -13.10 -2.96
C ASP A 2 -3.59 -12.34 -3.68
N TYR A 3 -3.47 -11.03 -3.82
CA TYR A 3 -4.42 -10.18 -4.52
C TYR A 3 -3.66 -9.23 -5.47
N ASN A 4 -3.58 -9.60 -6.72
CA ASN A 4 -2.86 -8.84 -7.75
C ASN A 4 -3.48 -9.05 -9.14
N SER A 5 -3.16 -8.18 -10.08
CA SER A 5 -3.75 -8.19 -11.42
C SER A 5 -3.35 -9.41 -12.28
N MET A 6 -2.28 -10.12 -11.90
CA MET A 6 -1.83 -11.31 -12.62
C MET A 6 -2.70 -12.54 -12.33
N ASP A 7 -3.24 -12.64 -11.11
CA ASP A 7 -4.05 -13.79 -10.66
C ASP A 7 -5.54 -13.64 -11.01
N TYR A 8 -5.95 -12.46 -11.47
CA TYR A 8 -7.33 -12.14 -11.86
C TYR A 8 -7.50 -12.13 -13.39
N PRO A 9 -8.71 -12.01 -13.92
CA PRO A 9 -8.99 -12.16 -15.35
C PRO A 9 -8.15 -11.28 -16.29
N ALA A 10 -7.59 -10.18 -15.78
CA ALA A 10 -6.71 -9.32 -16.58
C ALA A 10 -5.39 -10.01 -16.93
N GLN A 11 -4.82 -10.83 -16.02
CA GLN A 11 -3.54 -11.52 -16.17
C GLN A 11 -2.42 -10.61 -16.72
N ARG A 12 -2.38 -9.36 -16.25
CA ARG A 12 -1.45 -8.33 -16.72
C ARG A 12 -0.81 -7.62 -15.56
N ASP A 13 0.50 -7.38 -15.68
CA ASP A 13 1.26 -6.52 -14.80
C ASP A 13 1.20 -5.06 -15.30
N PHE A 14 0.15 -4.36 -14.90
CA PHE A 14 -0.08 -2.98 -15.36
C PHE A 14 1.04 -2.03 -14.94
N VAL A 15 1.63 -2.20 -13.77
CA VAL A 15 2.73 -1.35 -13.29
C VAL A 15 3.96 -1.53 -14.19
N LYS A 16 4.31 -2.76 -14.51
CA LYS A 16 5.43 -3.08 -15.40
C LYS A 16 5.21 -2.53 -16.80
N GLU A 17 4.03 -2.73 -17.34
CA GLU A 17 3.69 -2.23 -18.69
C GLU A 17 3.79 -0.70 -18.75
N LEU A 18 3.23 -0.01 -17.73
CA LEU A 18 3.29 1.44 -17.64
C LEU A 18 4.73 1.94 -17.46
N ALA A 19 5.51 1.30 -16.59
CA ALA A 19 6.91 1.65 -16.37
C ALA A 19 7.74 1.53 -17.65
N VAL A 20 7.52 0.48 -18.44
CA VAL A 20 8.18 0.31 -19.74
C VAL A 20 7.75 1.39 -20.72
N ALA A 21 6.45 1.72 -20.79
CA ALA A 21 5.94 2.74 -21.69
C ALA A 21 6.48 4.13 -21.34
N CYS A 22 6.48 4.49 -20.06
CA CYS A 22 7.03 5.77 -19.58
C CYS A 22 8.52 5.91 -19.95
N ARG A 23 9.33 4.88 -19.70
CA ARG A 23 10.75 4.90 -20.08
C ARG A 23 10.96 5.10 -21.59
N LYS A 24 10.18 4.41 -22.40
CA LYS A 24 10.25 4.56 -23.88
C LYS A 24 9.87 5.98 -24.33
N ALA A 25 8.95 6.62 -23.62
CA ALA A 25 8.49 7.98 -23.91
C ALA A 25 9.36 9.08 -23.26
N GLY A 26 10.39 8.73 -22.49
CA GLY A 26 11.20 9.69 -21.73
C GLY A 26 10.43 10.36 -20.58
N LEU A 27 9.39 9.72 -20.05
CA LEU A 27 8.58 10.23 -18.96
C LEU A 27 8.98 9.61 -17.62
N GLY A 28 9.01 10.42 -16.57
CA GLY A 28 9.14 9.94 -15.20
C GLY A 28 7.83 9.31 -14.71
N LEU A 29 7.89 8.12 -14.14
CA LEU A 29 6.74 7.47 -13.53
C LEU A 29 6.68 7.81 -12.04
N PHE A 30 5.60 8.47 -11.59
CA PHE A 30 5.23 8.59 -10.19
C PHE A 30 4.14 7.57 -9.86
N ILE A 31 4.32 6.89 -8.74
CA ILE A 31 3.38 5.89 -8.25
C ILE A 31 2.58 6.49 -7.11
N TYR A 32 1.26 6.47 -7.22
CA TYR A 32 0.36 6.79 -6.11
C TYR A 32 0.19 5.55 -5.23
N TYR A 33 0.40 5.71 -3.92
CA TYR A 33 0.28 4.63 -2.95
C TYR A 33 -0.50 5.08 -1.70
N SER A 34 -1.65 4.48 -1.47
CA SER A 34 -2.47 4.71 -0.26
C SER A 34 -1.92 3.92 0.91
N VAL A 35 -0.98 4.50 1.64
CA VAL A 35 -0.28 3.82 2.73
C VAL A 35 -1.13 3.57 3.97
N GLY A 36 -2.17 4.37 4.19
CA GLY A 36 -3.02 4.29 5.38
C GLY A 36 -4.33 3.53 5.18
N ILE A 37 -4.64 3.10 3.96
CA ILE A 37 -5.90 2.41 3.65
C ILE A 37 -5.67 1.23 2.72
N ASP A 38 -5.98 0.04 3.21
CA ASP A 38 -6.11 -1.17 2.40
C ASP A 38 -7.31 -1.97 2.89
N TRP A 39 -8.43 -1.83 2.20
CA TRP A 39 -9.67 -2.49 2.58
C TRP A 39 -9.58 -4.02 2.54
N HIS A 40 -8.63 -4.57 1.81
CA HIS A 40 -8.41 -6.00 1.68
C HIS A 40 -7.55 -6.57 2.82
N HIS A 41 -6.63 -5.77 3.37
CA HIS A 41 -5.76 -6.26 4.43
C HIS A 41 -6.50 -6.29 5.79
N PRO A 42 -6.51 -7.41 6.52
CA PRO A 42 -7.29 -7.55 7.75
C PRO A 42 -6.85 -6.60 8.88
N TYR A 43 -5.59 -6.20 8.88
CA TYR A 43 -4.98 -5.42 9.96
C TYR A 43 -4.67 -3.97 9.57
N PHE A 44 -5.23 -3.45 8.49
CA PHE A 44 -5.11 -2.02 8.28
C PHE A 44 -5.90 -1.25 9.35
N LEU A 45 -5.57 0.02 9.53
CA LEU A 45 -6.16 0.84 10.59
C LEU A 45 -7.70 0.73 10.64
N PRO A 46 -8.25 0.33 11.78
CA PRO A 46 -9.69 0.30 12.00
C PRO A 46 -10.12 1.69 12.42
N ASN A 47 -10.01 2.63 11.57
CA ASN A 47 -10.39 3.97 11.94
C ASN A 47 -11.82 4.21 11.48
N THR A 48 -12.66 4.65 12.38
CA THR A 48 -14.01 5.11 12.08
C THR A 48 -14.02 6.22 11.02
N MET A 49 -12.93 6.96 10.89
CA MET A 49 -12.76 7.97 9.86
C MET A 49 -12.62 7.37 8.44
N TYR A 50 -12.20 6.11 8.35
CA TYR A 50 -12.00 5.39 7.08
C TYR A 50 -12.96 4.22 6.89
N ASP A 51 -14.01 4.14 7.68
CA ASP A 51 -15.09 3.16 7.54
C ASP A 51 -15.60 3.04 6.08
N PRO A 52 -15.76 4.14 5.32
CA PRO A 52 -16.16 4.07 3.92
C PRO A 52 -15.18 3.34 3.00
N ALA A 53 -13.93 3.16 3.43
CA ALA A 53 -12.92 2.48 2.62
C ALA A 53 -13.08 0.94 2.62
N ARG A 54 -13.93 0.41 3.47
CA ARG A 54 -14.28 -1.02 3.48
C ARG A 54 -15.65 -1.27 2.88
N PRO A 55 -15.88 -2.44 2.29
CA PRO A 55 -17.22 -2.88 1.97
C PRO A 55 -18.13 -2.83 3.20
N HIS A 56 -19.36 -2.38 3.03
CA HIS A 56 -20.36 -2.39 4.11
C HIS A 56 -20.77 -3.83 4.39
N TYR A 57 -20.17 -4.45 5.40
CA TYR A 57 -20.62 -5.74 5.92
C TYR A 57 -21.73 -5.51 6.92
N LYS A 58 -22.74 -6.39 6.93
CA LYS A 58 -23.71 -6.42 8.03
C LYS A 58 -23.03 -6.68 9.37
N GLU A 59 -22.04 -7.57 9.35
CA GLU A 59 -21.15 -7.86 10.46
C GLU A 59 -19.72 -7.86 9.91
N VAL A 60 -18.84 -7.10 10.55
CA VAL A 60 -17.42 -7.07 10.15
C VAL A 60 -16.81 -8.43 10.47
N PRO A 61 -16.25 -9.15 9.49
CA PRO A 61 -15.60 -10.42 9.74
C PRO A 61 -14.53 -10.30 10.82
N GLU A 62 -14.40 -11.31 11.66
CA GLU A 62 -13.40 -11.32 12.74
C GLU A 62 -11.96 -11.11 12.21
N SER A 63 -11.68 -11.64 11.03
CA SER A 63 -10.39 -11.45 10.34
C SER A 63 -10.07 -9.99 10.01
N TYR A 64 -11.07 -9.10 9.95
CA TYR A 64 -10.91 -7.67 9.67
C TYR A 64 -10.95 -6.80 10.93
N ARG A 65 -10.94 -7.42 12.10
CA ARG A 65 -10.93 -6.70 13.36
C ARG A 65 -9.51 -6.46 13.82
N PHE A 66 -9.13 -5.20 13.86
CA PHE A 66 -7.93 -4.75 14.57
C PHE A 66 -8.10 -5.04 16.07
N ARG A 67 -7.16 -5.68 16.66
CA ARG A 67 -7.23 -6.06 18.08
C ARG A 67 -6.25 -5.27 18.93
N ASN A 68 -5.10 -4.98 18.38
CA ASN A 68 -4.01 -4.32 19.10
C ASN A 68 -2.97 -3.76 18.14
N VAL A 69 -2.02 -3.04 18.70
CA VAL A 69 -0.93 -2.39 17.97
C VAL A 69 -0.03 -3.39 17.23
N GLU A 70 0.13 -4.62 17.74
CA GLU A 70 0.95 -5.64 17.08
C GLU A 70 0.32 -6.10 15.75
N ASP A 71 -1.01 -6.17 15.68
CA ASP A 71 -1.70 -6.47 14.42
C ASP A 71 -1.38 -5.42 13.36
N PHE A 72 -1.29 -4.15 13.77
CA PHE A 72 -0.92 -3.08 12.85
C PHE A 72 0.51 -3.20 12.29
N LYS A 73 1.44 -3.75 13.06
CA LYS A 73 2.80 -4.02 12.56
C LYS A 73 2.80 -5.00 11.38
N HIS A 74 1.89 -5.97 11.37
CA HIS A 74 1.74 -6.87 10.21
C HIS A 74 1.35 -6.11 8.96
N TYR A 75 0.41 -5.17 9.08
CA TYR A 75 0.03 -4.29 7.98
C TYR A 75 1.20 -3.41 7.52
N LEU A 76 1.94 -2.80 8.45
CA LEU A 76 3.10 -1.98 8.11
C LEU A 76 4.18 -2.77 7.36
N ASN A 77 4.48 -3.98 7.80
CA ASN A 77 5.44 -4.84 7.12
C ASN A 77 4.96 -5.20 5.71
N TYR A 78 3.69 -5.47 5.54
CA TYR A 78 3.08 -5.69 4.23
C TYR A 78 3.23 -4.45 3.33
N ALA A 79 2.88 -3.26 3.83
CA ALA A 79 3.03 -2.01 3.08
C ALA A 79 4.49 -1.73 2.69
N LYS A 80 5.44 -1.93 3.61
CA LYS A 80 6.88 -1.81 3.32
C LYS A 80 7.34 -2.77 2.22
N THR A 81 6.85 -4.02 2.26
CA THR A 81 7.17 -5.01 1.22
C THR A 81 6.66 -4.58 -0.15
N GLN A 82 5.45 -4.04 -0.23
CA GLN A 82 4.90 -3.51 -1.47
C GLN A 82 5.68 -2.29 -1.99
N ILE A 83 6.05 -1.37 -1.11
CA ILE A 83 6.86 -0.20 -1.47
C ILE A 83 8.22 -0.64 -2.02
N MET A 84 8.88 -1.60 -1.35
CA MET A 84 10.15 -2.15 -1.81
C MET A 84 10.02 -2.82 -3.18
N GLU A 85 8.96 -3.58 -3.41
CA GLU A 85 8.66 -4.18 -4.71
C GLU A 85 8.53 -3.11 -5.80
N LEU A 86 7.76 -2.05 -5.53
CA LEU A 86 7.58 -0.93 -6.47
C LEU A 86 8.89 -0.21 -6.78
N CYS A 87 9.78 -0.07 -5.81
CA CYS A 87 11.07 0.60 -6.00
C CYS A 87 12.11 -0.27 -6.73
N THR A 88 12.00 -1.61 -6.66
CA THR A 88 13.08 -2.50 -7.11
C THR A 88 12.75 -3.32 -8.35
N GLN A 89 11.48 -3.64 -8.60
CA GLN A 89 11.11 -4.61 -9.64
C GLN A 89 10.73 -3.99 -10.99
N TYR A 90 10.43 -2.69 -11.01
CA TYR A 90 9.90 -2.02 -12.20
C TYR A 90 10.92 -1.09 -12.89
N GLY A 91 12.16 -1.08 -12.41
CA GLY A 91 13.22 -0.17 -12.83
C GLY A 91 13.05 1.23 -12.21
N PRO A 92 13.83 2.22 -12.63
CA PRO A 92 13.80 3.55 -12.02
C PRO A 92 12.41 4.17 -12.10
N ILE A 93 11.90 4.58 -10.95
CA ILE A 93 10.68 5.41 -10.82
C ILE A 93 11.10 6.82 -10.42
N ALA A 94 10.29 7.82 -10.77
CA ALA A 94 10.57 9.23 -10.43
C ALA A 94 10.19 9.56 -8.98
N GLY A 95 9.30 8.78 -8.38
CA GLY A 95 8.92 8.93 -6.99
C GLY A 95 7.63 8.19 -6.62
N ILE A 96 7.29 8.25 -5.35
CA ILE A 96 6.03 7.73 -4.81
C ILE A 96 5.27 8.87 -4.14
N TRP A 97 3.99 8.97 -4.43
CA TRP A 97 3.07 9.86 -3.74
C TRP A 97 2.29 9.07 -2.71
N PHE A 98 2.62 9.26 -1.44
CA PHE A 98 1.88 8.66 -0.34
C PHE A 98 0.61 9.45 -0.03
N ASP A 99 -0.51 8.76 0.01
CA ASP A 99 -1.79 9.31 0.46
C ASP A 99 -2.33 8.55 1.67
N THR A 100 -3.37 9.12 2.28
CA THR A 100 -4.03 8.57 3.48
C THR A 100 -3.10 8.43 4.68
N VAL A 101 -2.11 9.31 4.76
CA VAL A 101 -1.10 9.29 5.84
C VAL A 101 -1.65 9.72 7.20
N GLY A 102 -2.82 10.38 7.25
CA GLY A 102 -3.40 10.88 8.50
C GLY A 102 -3.60 9.82 9.58
N GLY A 103 -4.06 8.62 9.18
CA GLY A 103 -4.20 7.49 10.10
C GLY A 103 -2.85 6.94 10.57
N VAL A 104 -1.82 7.08 9.76
CA VAL A 104 -0.46 6.63 10.07
C VAL A 104 0.19 7.54 11.11
N TYR A 105 -0.10 8.83 11.10
CA TYR A 105 0.41 9.77 12.09
C TYR A 105 -0.06 9.48 13.53
N GLN A 106 -1.23 8.88 13.70
CA GLN A 106 -1.69 8.45 15.03
C GLN A 106 -0.79 7.37 15.63
N TYR A 107 -0.05 6.64 14.78
CA TYR A 107 0.84 5.56 15.16
C TYR A 107 2.27 5.85 14.68
N SER A 108 2.68 7.13 14.75
CA SER A 108 3.99 7.58 14.29
C SER A 108 5.16 6.85 14.97
N GLU A 109 4.97 6.40 16.20
CA GLU A 109 5.95 5.58 16.91
C GLU A 109 6.16 4.19 16.28
N LEU A 110 5.15 3.69 15.57
CA LEU A 110 5.19 2.40 14.88
C LEU A 110 5.52 2.54 13.40
N PHE A 111 5.06 3.63 12.81
CA PHE A 111 5.29 3.96 11.42
C PHE A 111 6.46 4.94 11.33
N ASN A 112 7.66 4.40 11.27
CA ASN A 112 8.84 5.21 11.05
C ASN A 112 8.89 5.66 9.58
N ILE A 113 8.37 6.86 9.30
CA ILE A 113 8.34 7.43 7.95
C ILE A 113 9.77 7.64 7.40
N GLN A 114 10.74 7.90 8.27
CA GLN A 114 12.14 8.03 7.88
C GLN A 114 12.68 6.73 7.31
N GLU A 115 12.33 5.59 7.90
CA GLU A 115 12.72 4.28 7.37
C GLU A 115 12.18 4.05 5.95
N ILE A 116 10.93 4.46 5.68
CA ILE A 116 10.37 4.37 4.33
C ILE A 116 11.10 5.32 3.37
N TYR A 117 11.39 6.52 3.84
CA TYR A 117 12.14 7.50 3.05
C TYR A 117 13.53 6.96 2.67
N ASP A 118 14.24 6.40 3.64
CA ASP A 118 15.56 5.81 3.43
C ASP A 118 15.53 4.56 2.51
N MET A 119 14.40 3.85 2.49
CA MET A 119 14.19 2.71 1.58
C MET A 119 14.01 3.13 0.11
N ILE A 120 13.52 4.34 -0.13
CA ILE A 120 13.18 4.84 -1.47
C ILE A 120 14.40 5.55 -2.13
N HIS A 121 15.32 6.06 -1.33
CA HIS A 121 16.50 6.81 -1.75
C HIS A 121 17.77 5.99 -1.70
#